data_1db3b53e68822cd0242f1bdfdad5c382
#
_entry.id   1db3b53e68822cd0242f1bdfdad5c382
#
_cell.length_a   1.000
_cell.length_b   1.000
_cell.length_c   1.000
_cell.angle_alpha   90.00
_cell.angle_beta   90.00
_cell.angle_gamma   90.00
#
_symmetry.space_group_name_H-M   'P 1'
#
loop_
_entity.id
_entity.type
_entity.pdbx_description
1 polymer ?
#
loop_
_entity_poly.entity_id
_entity_poly.type
_entity_poly.pdbx_seq_one_letter_code
_entity_poly.pdbx_strand_id
1 'polypeptide(L)'
;MKKCGVETEEIPSGADGIIQPETVVSMLKPDTILVCIMAVNNETGAIQPVYKIADAISKATEGKRKPKLHVDCVQAAGKIPFDLNHKGIDSAAFSAHKICGPRGIGLLYLKNAVEPFLRGGGQEKGIRSGTENVYGALAFSKCLEKYFISEKNKNMEERFAAQQKYCADFINGLMQLDCCTIIPKARAEKPELYSPWIVQAAFKNIPGQVMLRALDAEGFYISTGSACSSRKNNRPVLEAMHITRDESETAVRFSFGSETTEKAMKELLEKVTEIAGKFNS
;
A
#
# COMPACT_ATOMS: atom_id res chain seq x y z
N MET A 1 -4.79 19.63 -6.38
CA MET A 1 -4.37 20.72 -5.46
C MET A 1 -3.58 21.81 -6.21
N LYS A 2 -2.50 21.52 -6.94
CA LYS A 2 -1.75 22.55 -7.73
C LYS A 2 -2.65 23.41 -8.62
N LYS A 3 -3.67 22.82 -9.28
CA LYS A 3 -4.65 23.56 -10.10
C LYS A 3 -5.57 24.52 -9.30
N CYS A 4 -5.63 24.36 -7.99
CA CYS A 4 -6.40 25.21 -7.08
C CYS A 4 -5.51 26.24 -6.37
N GLY A 5 -4.28 26.47 -6.83
CA GLY A 5 -3.34 27.40 -6.20
C GLY A 5 -2.73 26.92 -4.88
N VAL A 6 -2.89 25.63 -4.54
CA VAL A 6 -2.28 25.05 -3.33
C VAL A 6 -0.89 24.53 -3.69
N GLU A 7 0.12 25.04 -2.99
CA GLU A 7 1.48 24.52 -3.07
C GLU A 7 1.54 23.10 -2.49
N THR A 8 2.31 22.21 -3.14
CA THR A 8 2.46 20.82 -2.70
C THR A 8 3.92 20.43 -2.71
N GLU A 9 4.37 19.81 -1.63
CA GLU A 9 5.72 19.26 -1.49
C GLU A 9 5.64 17.74 -1.30
N GLU A 10 6.61 17.01 -1.83
CA GLU A 10 6.71 15.57 -1.68
C GLU A 10 7.70 15.26 -0.55
N ILE A 11 7.26 14.43 0.41
CA ILE A 11 8.07 14.02 1.54
C ILE A 11 8.97 12.87 1.08
N PRO A 12 10.31 13.02 1.12
CA PRO A 12 11.20 11.95 0.70
C PRO A 12 11.14 10.76 1.66
N SER A 13 11.14 9.55 1.10
CA SER A 13 11.37 8.33 1.88
C SER A 13 12.86 7.98 1.92
N GLY A 14 13.26 7.16 2.89
CA GLY A 14 14.56 6.51 2.85
C GLY A 14 14.65 5.42 1.77
N ALA A 15 15.81 4.82 1.59
CA ALA A 15 16.03 3.68 0.70
C ALA A 15 15.21 2.44 1.13
N ASP A 16 14.73 2.41 2.38
CA ASP A 16 13.80 1.43 2.93
C ASP A 16 12.33 1.69 2.56
N GLY A 17 12.05 2.82 1.91
CA GLY A 17 10.69 3.24 1.54
C GLY A 17 9.86 3.78 2.71
N ILE A 18 10.48 4.03 3.87
CA ILE A 18 9.81 4.49 5.09
C ILE A 18 10.07 5.97 5.31
N ILE A 19 9.01 6.71 5.60
CA ILE A 19 9.06 8.14 5.90
C ILE A 19 9.32 8.30 7.40
N GLN A 20 10.37 9.05 7.75
CA GLN A 20 10.68 9.33 9.14
C GLN A 20 9.80 10.47 9.68
N PRO A 21 9.25 10.36 10.90
CA PRO A 21 8.44 11.43 11.52
C PRO A 21 9.16 12.78 11.56
N GLU A 22 10.47 12.76 11.79
CA GLU A 22 11.31 13.95 11.84
C GLU A 22 11.39 14.67 10.48
N THR A 23 11.42 13.90 9.40
CA THR A 23 11.37 14.46 8.03
C THR A 23 10.06 15.17 7.78
N VAL A 24 8.92 14.56 8.19
CA VAL A 24 7.61 15.22 8.07
C VAL A 24 7.59 16.54 8.83
N VAL A 25 8.07 16.54 10.08
CA VAL A 25 8.09 17.74 10.93
C VAL A 25 8.98 18.83 10.34
N SER A 26 10.15 18.48 9.82
CA SER A 26 11.08 19.47 9.23
C SER A 26 10.53 20.18 7.99
N MET A 27 9.56 19.55 7.31
CA MET A 27 8.91 20.10 6.11
C MET A 27 7.63 20.90 6.43
N LEU A 28 7.17 20.90 7.70
CA LEU A 28 5.99 21.68 8.06
C LEU A 28 6.29 23.18 7.98
N LYS A 29 5.42 23.88 7.27
CA LYS A 29 5.40 25.35 7.20
C LYS A 29 4.25 25.91 8.06
N PRO A 30 4.29 27.19 8.49
CA PRO A 30 3.20 27.79 9.28
C PRO A 30 1.83 27.74 8.59
N ASP A 31 1.80 27.71 7.28
CA ASP A 31 0.62 27.63 6.42
C ASP A 31 0.30 26.23 5.89
N THR A 32 1.05 25.21 6.30
CA THR A 32 0.71 23.82 5.98
C THR A 32 -0.67 23.47 6.49
N ILE A 33 -1.58 23.08 5.60
CA ILE A 33 -2.97 22.77 5.94
C ILE A 33 -3.25 21.26 5.99
N LEU A 34 -2.49 20.46 5.24
CA LEU A 34 -2.76 19.03 5.08
C LEU A 34 -1.46 18.26 4.89
N VAL A 35 -1.34 17.15 5.59
CA VAL A 35 -0.32 16.10 5.38
C VAL A 35 -1.06 14.85 4.91
N CYS A 36 -0.61 14.26 3.80
CA CYS A 36 -1.18 13.03 3.26
C CYS A 36 -0.12 11.93 3.29
N ILE A 37 -0.42 10.82 3.95
CA ILE A 37 0.47 9.66 4.06
C ILE A 37 -0.32 8.39 3.72
N MET A 38 0.23 7.50 2.89
CA MET A 38 -0.35 6.17 2.75
C MET A 38 0.11 5.29 3.92
N ALA A 39 -0.79 4.49 4.49
CA ALA A 39 -0.45 3.58 5.57
C ALA A 39 0.48 2.45 5.12
N VAL A 40 0.28 1.95 3.90
CA VAL A 40 1.11 0.90 3.27
C VAL A 40 1.38 1.29 1.83
N ASN A 41 2.65 1.28 1.44
CA ASN A 41 3.04 1.53 0.05
C ASN A 41 2.56 0.38 -0.86
N ASN A 42 1.89 0.71 -1.94
CA ASN A 42 1.25 -0.24 -2.84
C ASN A 42 2.22 -0.96 -3.80
N GLU A 43 3.49 -0.58 -3.83
CA GLU A 43 4.53 -1.21 -4.65
C GLU A 43 5.50 -2.02 -3.81
N THR A 44 6.04 -1.45 -2.74
CA THR A 44 7.06 -2.08 -1.90
C THR A 44 6.50 -2.81 -0.69
N GLY A 45 5.27 -2.48 -0.28
CA GLY A 45 4.67 -2.98 0.94
C GLY A 45 5.15 -2.27 2.21
N ALA A 46 6.00 -1.22 2.12
CA ALA A 46 6.48 -0.48 3.28
C ALA A 46 5.32 0.07 4.11
N ILE A 47 5.30 -0.26 5.40
CA ILE A 47 4.30 0.19 6.38
C ILE A 47 4.79 1.51 6.98
N GLN A 48 4.04 2.58 6.76
CA GLN A 48 4.43 3.89 7.27
C GLN A 48 4.09 4.02 8.76
N PRO A 49 4.94 4.67 9.56
CA PRO A 49 4.73 4.86 10.99
C PRO A 49 3.71 5.97 11.28
N VAL A 50 2.47 5.80 10.78
CA VAL A 50 1.41 6.81 10.77
C VAL A 50 1.16 7.41 12.16
N TYR A 51 1.14 6.57 13.20
CA TYR A 51 0.90 7.04 14.57
C TYR A 51 2.04 7.90 15.10
N LYS A 52 3.29 7.49 14.85
CA LYS A 52 4.47 8.28 15.22
C LYS A 52 4.51 9.62 14.47
N ILE A 53 4.13 9.61 13.19
CA ILE A 53 4.00 10.83 12.38
C ILE A 53 2.91 11.73 12.96
N ALA A 54 1.75 11.18 13.31
CA ALA A 54 0.64 11.92 13.90
C ALA A 54 1.03 12.58 15.23
N ASP A 55 1.74 11.86 16.09
CA ASP A 55 2.23 12.36 17.39
C ASP A 55 3.32 13.43 17.19
N ALA A 56 4.25 13.22 16.27
CA ALA A 56 5.31 14.18 15.94
C ALA A 56 4.72 15.50 15.41
N ILE A 57 3.74 15.43 14.49
CA ILE A 57 3.01 16.61 14.01
C ILE A 57 2.33 17.33 15.18
N SER A 58 1.63 16.58 16.04
CA SER A 58 0.89 17.17 17.18
C SER A 58 1.84 17.90 18.13
N LYS A 59 3.00 17.29 18.44
CA LYS A 59 4.04 17.88 19.30
C LYS A 59 4.66 19.13 18.66
N ALA A 60 5.01 19.06 17.37
CA ALA A 60 5.65 20.19 16.67
C ALA A 60 4.74 21.41 16.47
N THR A 61 3.42 21.19 16.55
CA THR A 61 2.40 22.25 16.37
C THR A 61 1.67 22.60 17.65
N GLU A 62 2.21 22.24 18.83
CA GLU A 62 1.62 22.59 20.11
C GLU A 62 1.50 24.12 20.25
N GLY A 63 0.33 24.60 20.64
CA GLY A 63 0.00 26.02 20.71
C GLY A 63 -0.14 26.75 19.35
N LYS A 64 -0.07 26.02 18.24
CA LYS A 64 -0.20 26.55 16.87
C LYS A 64 -1.33 25.84 16.11
N ARG A 65 -1.63 26.32 14.89
CA ARG A 65 -2.55 25.64 13.99
C ARG A 65 -1.92 24.30 13.55
N LYS A 66 -2.59 23.19 13.90
CA LYS A 66 -2.18 21.87 13.47
C LYS A 66 -2.67 21.58 12.05
N PRO A 67 -1.82 21.13 11.11
CA PRO A 67 -2.28 20.62 9.82
C PRO A 67 -3.13 19.35 10.02
N LYS A 68 -4.06 19.11 9.10
CA LYS A 68 -4.86 17.88 9.08
C LYS A 68 -3.98 16.73 8.57
N LEU A 69 -4.13 15.55 9.19
CA LEU A 69 -3.50 14.32 8.72
C LEU A 69 -4.54 13.44 8.02
N HIS A 70 -4.32 13.24 6.73
CA HIS A 70 -5.07 12.29 5.91
C HIS A 70 -4.25 11.02 5.68
N VAL A 71 -4.87 9.86 5.88
CA VAL A 71 -4.22 8.56 5.70
C VAL A 71 -4.88 7.79 4.57
N ASP A 72 -4.12 7.42 3.54
CA ASP A 72 -4.57 6.45 2.56
C ASP A 72 -4.42 5.03 3.14
N CYS A 73 -5.54 4.42 3.54
CA CYS A 73 -5.62 3.08 4.11
C CYS A 73 -5.97 2.01 3.07
N VAL A 74 -5.93 2.31 1.79
CA VAL A 74 -6.36 1.40 0.71
C VAL A 74 -5.60 0.07 0.73
N GLN A 75 -4.32 0.07 1.07
CA GLN A 75 -3.52 -1.16 1.19
C GLN A 75 -3.41 -1.70 2.62
N ALA A 76 -3.91 -0.97 3.61
CA ALA A 76 -3.90 -1.38 5.02
C ALA A 76 -5.19 -2.11 5.43
N ALA A 77 -6.34 -1.64 4.94
CA ALA A 77 -7.66 -2.13 5.34
C ALA A 77 -7.81 -3.64 5.16
N GLY A 78 -8.16 -4.35 6.24
CA GLY A 78 -8.36 -5.79 6.26
C GLY A 78 -7.10 -6.64 6.02
N LYS A 79 -5.92 -6.01 5.95
CA LYS A 79 -4.64 -6.64 5.63
C LYS A 79 -3.61 -6.54 6.74
N ILE A 80 -3.55 -5.39 7.40
CA ILE A 80 -2.68 -5.17 8.55
C ILE A 80 -3.49 -4.60 9.71
N PRO A 81 -3.07 -4.80 10.97
CA PRO A 81 -3.65 -4.11 12.10
C PRO A 81 -3.54 -2.59 11.93
N PHE A 82 -4.66 -1.89 12.01
CA PHE A 82 -4.69 -0.43 11.89
C PHE A 82 -5.86 0.14 12.69
N ASP A 83 -5.59 1.12 13.57
CA ASP A 83 -6.58 1.77 14.42
C ASP A 83 -6.83 3.23 13.98
N LEU A 84 -8.07 3.52 13.59
CA LEU A 84 -8.51 4.87 13.22
C LEU A 84 -8.80 5.76 14.45
N ASN A 85 -8.91 5.18 15.65
CA ASN A 85 -9.22 5.95 16.86
C ASN A 85 -8.05 6.79 17.35
N HIS A 86 -6.85 6.64 16.72
CA HIS A 86 -5.72 7.48 17.07
C HIS A 86 -6.05 8.96 16.88
N LYS A 87 -5.96 9.73 17.98
CA LYS A 87 -6.42 11.13 18.05
C LYS A 87 -5.74 12.07 17.06
N GLY A 88 -4.61 11.68 16.50
CA GLY A 88 -3.86 12.46 15.53
C GLY A 88 -4.33 12.30 14.08
N ILE A 89 -5.15 11.28 13.77
CA ILE A 89 -5.68 11.04 12.42
C ILE A 89 -6.97 11.85 12.23
N ASP A 90 -7.03 12.68 11.20
CA ASP A 90 -8.18 13.52 10.90
C ASP A 90 -9.11 12.93 9.84
N SER A 91 -8.57 12.16 8.90
CA SER A 91 -9.34 11.47 7.85
C SER A 91 -8.60 10.26 7.29
N ALA A 92 -9.35 9.30 6.74
CA ALA A 92 -8.77 8.14 6.07
C ALA A 92 -9.60 7.70 4.86
N ALA A 93 -8.92 7.22 3.80
CA ALA A 93 -9.56 6.73 2.59
C ALA A 93 -9.39 5.21 2.44
N PHE A 94 -10.46 4.56 1.93
CA PHE A 94 -10.54 3.12 1.71
C PHE A 94 -11.14 2.83 0.34
N SER A 95 -10.81 1.67 -0.24
CA SER A 95 -11.35 1.24 -1.53
C SER A 95 -11.82 -0.20 -1.47
N ALA A 96 -13.09 -0.44 -1.82
CA ALA A 96 -13.72 -1.74 -1.69
C ALA A 96 -13.00 -2.83 -2.51
N HIS A 97 -12.56 -2.52 -3.73
CA HIS A 97 -11.92 -3.50 -4.62
C HIS A 97 -10.57 -4.02 -4.10
N LYS A 98 -9.99 -3.42 -3.07
CA LYS A 98 -8.75 -3.91 -2.43
C LYS A 98 -9.00 -4.96 -1.35
N ILE A 99 -10.26 -5.12 -0.96
CA ILE A 99 -10.73 -6.17 -0.03
C ILE A 99 -11.82 -7.03 -0.68
N CYS A 100 -11.64 -7.37 -1.96
CA CYS A 100 -12.54 -8.20 -2.75
C CYS A 100 -13.97 -7.65 -2.91
N GLY A 101 -14.16 -6.34 -2.69
CA GLY A 101 -15.42 -5.65 -2.92
C GLY A 101 -15.56 -5.11 -4.34
N PRO A 102 -16.69 -4.48 -4.67
CA PRO A 102 -16.93 -3.96 -6.00
C PRO A 102 -16.03 -2.77 -6.34
N ARG A 103 -15.77 -2.59 -7.65
CA ARG A 103 -15.11 -1.38 -8.16
C ARG A 103 -16.06 -0.19 -8.11
N GLY A 104 -15.50 1.02 -8.09
CA GLY A 104 -16.26 2.26 -8.17
C GLY A 104 -16.89 2.71 -6.86
N ILE A 105 -16.55 2.07 -5.75
CA ILE A 105 -16.96 2.47 -4.40
C ILE A 105 -15.79 2.46 -3.43
N GLY A 106 -15.79 3.40 -2.50
CA GLY A 106 -14.85 3.54 -1.41
C GLY A 106 -15.52 4.15 -0.19
N LEU A 107 -14.77 4.32 0.88
CA LEU A 107 -15.20 4.95 2.12
C LEU A 107 -14.20 6.04 2.49
N LEU A 108 -14.72 7.17 2.92
CA LEU A 108 -13.95 8.26 3.52
C LEU A 108 -14.34 8.38 5.01
N TYR A 109 -13.39 8.08 5.88
CA TYR A 109 -13.52 8.40 7.30
C TYR A 109 -13.16 9.87 7.53
N LEU A 110 -14.00 10.57 8.25
CA LEU A 110 -13.78 11.95 8.68
C LEU A 110 -14.00 12.04 10.18
N LYS A 111 -12.98 12.46 10.92
CA LYS A 111 -13.08 12.70 12.36
C LYS A 111 -14.00 13.86 12.68
N ASN A 112 -13.94 14.91 11.87
CA ASN A 112 -14.80 16.08 11.97
C ASN A 112 -15.44 16.36 10.60
N ALA A 113 -16.59 16.98 10.62
CA ALA A 113 -17.24 17.43 9.39
C ALA A 113 -16.33 18.40 8.61
N VAL A 114 -16.39 18.31 7.30
CA VAL A 114 -15.68 19.21 6.38
C VAL A 114 -16.71 19.92 5.50
N GLU A 115 -16.38 21.12 5.07
CA GLU A 115 -17.20 21.83 4.10
C GLU A 115 -16.96 21.25 2.71
N PRO A 116 -18.00 20.77 1.99
CA PRO A 116 -17.84 20.17 0.69
C PRO A 116 -17.47 21.21 -0.37
N PHE A 117 -16.54 20.87 -1.26
CA PHE A 117 -16.18 21.70 -2.39
C PHE A 117 -17.31 21.74 -3.45
N LEU A 118 -17.97 20.60 -3.69
CA LEU A 118 -19.13 20.49 -4.57
C LEU A 118 -20.39 20.27 -3.75
N ARG A 119 -21.33 21.20 -3.85
CA ARG A 119 -22.62 21.15 -3.17
C ARG A 119 -23.71 20.59 -4.09
N GLY A 120 -24.77 20.04 -3.53
CA GLY A 120 -25.91 19.50 -4.27
C GLY A 120 -27.03 19.02 -3.36
N GLY A 121 -27.64 17.87 -3.63
CA GLY A 121 -28.87 17.38 -3.01
C GLY A 121 -28.76 16.87 -1.56
N GLY A 122 -27.66 17.09 -0.86
CA GLY A 122 -27.51 16.75 0.56
C GLY A 122 -27.12 15.30 0.88
N GLN A 123 -26.91 14.44 -0.13
CA GLN A 123 -26.50 13.07 0.06
C GLN A 123 -25.17 12.99 0.83
N GLU A 124 -24.94 11.87 1.53
CA GLU A 124 -23.75 11.66 2.39
C GLU A 124 -23.52 12.83 3.36
N LYS A 125 -24.59 13.30 4.00
CA LYS A 125 -24.57 14.48 4.90
C LYS A 125 -24.06 15.77 4.22
N GLY A 126 -24.30 15.90 2.92
CA GLY A 126 -23.88 17.03 2.10
C GLY A 126 -22.42 16.96 1.63
N ILE A 127 -21.64 15.99 2.07
CA ILE A 127 -20.21 15.87 1.74
C ILE A 127 -20.01 15.41 0.29
N ARG A 128 -20.84 14.45 -0.16
CA ARG A 128 -20.76 13.90 -1.51
C ARG A 128 -22.15 13.85 -2.13
N SER A 129 -22.51 14.89 -2.84
CA SER A 129 -23.79 14.99 -3.53
C SER A 129 -23.88 14.05 -4.74
N GLY A 130 -25.10 13.67 -5.10
CA GLY A 130 -25.42 12.75 -6.19
C GLY A 130 -26.00 11.45 -5.65
N THR A 131 -26.78 10.75 -6.49
CA THR A 131 -27.43 9.47 -6.13
C THR A 131 -26.43 8.48 -5.58
N GLU A 132 -26.78 7.86 -4.47
CA GLU A 132 -25.93 6.92 -3.77
C GLU A 132 -25.89 5.57 -4.53
N ASN A 133 -24.71 4.96 -4.57
CA ASN A 133 -24.52 3.60 -5.06
C ASN A 133 -24.87 2.60 -3.94
N VAL A 134 -26.15 2.41 -3.67
CA VAL A 134 -26.65 1.57 -2.57
C VAL A 134 -26.15 0.13 -2.69
N TYR A 135 -26.20 -0.45 -3.89
CA TYR A 135 -25.71 -1.83 -4.11
C TYR A 135 -24.22 -1.98 -3.84
N GLY A 136 -23.43 -1.00 -4.30
CA GLY A 136 -21.99 -0.96 -4.02
C GLY A 136 -21.71 -0.82 -2.53
N ALA A 137 -22.48 0.03 -1.82
CA ALA A 137 -22.33 0.23 -0.38
C ALA A 137 -22.68 -1.05 0.40
N LEU A 138 -23.78 -1.75 0.07
CA LEU A 138 -24.13 -3.02 0.68
C LEU A 138 -23.09 -4.10 0.43
N ALA A 139 -22.58 -4.22 -0.80
CA ALA A 139 -21.52 -5.17 -1.11
C ALA A 139 -20.22 -4.85 -0.36
N PHE A 140 -19.88 -3.56 -0.24
CA PHE A 140 -18.71 -3.15 0.55
C PHE A 140 -18.90 -3.43 2.04
N SER A 141 -20.08 -3.17 2.60
CA SER A 141 -20.42 -3.53 3.98
C SER A 141 -20.21 -5.04 4.25
N LYS A 142 -20.64 -5.90 3.34
CA LYS A 142 -20.42 -7.35 3.45
C LYS A 142 -18.94 -7.73 3.41
N CYS A 143 -18.14 -7.03 2.63
CA CYS A 143 -16.69 -7.22 2.65
C CYS A 143 -16.10 -6.79 4.00
N LEU A 144 -16.52 -5.66 4.55
CA LEU A 144 -16.06 -5.20 5.87
C LEU A 144 -16.45 -6.19 6.97
N GLU A 145 -17.69 -6.71 6.96
CA GLU A 145 -18.11 -7.77 7.88
C GLU A 145 -17.19 -8.99 7.77
N LYS A 146 -16.93 -9.49 6.55
CA LYS A 146 -16.06 -10.65 6.31
C LYS A 146 -14.64 -10.44 6.85
N TYR A 147 -14.07 -9.25 6.68
CA TYR A 147 -12.67 -8.99 7.00
C TYR A 147 -12.43 -8.51 8.43
N PHE A 148 -13.41 -7.89 9.09
CA PHE A 148 -13.23 -7.25 10.39
C PHE A 148 -14.10 -7.82 11.50
N ILE A 149 -15.30 -8.40 11.20
CA ILE A 149 -16.30 -8.71 12.20
C ILE A 149 -16.61 -10.22 12.28
N SER A 150 -16.35 -10.99 11.23
CA SER A 150 -16.82 -12.37 11.13
C SER A 150 -16.14 -13.33 12.10
N GLU A 151 -16.89 -13.89 13.03
CA GLU A 151 -16.46 -14.98 13.93
C GLU A 151 -16.14 -16.30 13.20
N LYS A 152 -16.68 -16.49 11.98
CA LYS A 152 -16.51 -17.72 11.17
C LYS A 152 -15.21 -17.75 10.38
N ASN A 153 -14.58 -16.62 10.14
CA ASN A 153 -13.30 -16.52 9.47
C ASN A 153 -12.23 -16.21 10.53
N LYS A 154 -11.01 -16.71 10.30
CA LYS A 154 -9.85 -16.28 11.09
C LYS A 154 -9.90 -14.77 11.24
N ASN A 155 -9.75 -14.27 12.46
CA ASN A 155 -9.70 -12.84 12.69
C ASN A 155 -8.55 -12.22 11.85
N MET A 156 -8.54 -10.90 11.72
CA MET A 156 -7.53 -10.21 10.90
C MET A 156 -6.11 -10.53 11.38
N GLU A 157 -5.91 -10.67 12.69
CA GLU A 157 -4.60 -10.96 13.31
C GLU A 157 -4.09 -12.35 12.94
N GLU A 158 -4.95 -13.37 12.98
CA GLU A 158 -4.60 -14.74 12.57
C GLU A 158 -4.26 -14.83 11.08
N ARG A 159 -5.03 -14.12 10.22
CA ARG A 159 -4.73 -14.07 8.78
C ARG A 159 -3.42 -13.33 8.52
N PHE A 160 -3.19 -12.25 9.24
CA PHE A 160 -1.95 -11.49 9.14
C PHE A 160 -0.75 -12.33 9.56
N ALA A 161 -0.83 -13.01 10.70
CA ALA A 161 0.23 -13.89 11.19
C ALA A 161 0.52 -15.06 10.24
N ALA A 162 -0.51 -15.71 9.70
CA ALA A 162 -0.35 -16.77 8.71
C ALA A 162 0.32 -16.24 7.44
N GLN A 163 -0.12 -15.10 6.93
CA GLN A 163 0.47 -14.50 5.73
C GLN A 163 1.91 -14.02 5.97
N GLN A 164 2.24 -13.54 7.18
CA GLN A 164 3.62 -13.22 7.54
C GLN A 164 4.53 -14.42 7.39
N LYS A 165 4.09 -15.59 7.90
CA LYS A 165 4.85 -16.85 7.76
C LYS A 165 5.04 -17.21 6.29
N TYR A 166 3.95 -17.25 5.50
CA TYR A 166 4.02 -17.61 4.09
C TYR A 166 4.91 -16.65 3.28
N CYS A 167 4.81 -15.36 3.60
CA CYS A 167 5.64 -14.34 2.96
C CYS A 167 7.12 -14.48 3.33
N ALA A 168 7.43 -14.81 4.58
CA ALA A 168 8.80 -15.05 5.01
C ALA A 168 9.41 -16.24 4.28
N ASP A 169 8.68 -17.36 4.18
CA ASP A 169 9.13 -18.55 3.45
C ASP A 169 9.35 -18.23 1.96
N PHE A 170 8.44 -17.47 1.35
CA PHE A 170 8.56 -17.03 -0.05
C PHE A 170 9.79 -16.14 -0.28
N ILE A 171 10.00 -15.14 0.58
CA ILE A 171 11.16 -14.24 0.51
C ILE A 171 12.46 -15.03 0.72
N ASN A 172 12.50 -15.91 1.71
CA ASN A 172 13.67 -16.76 1.96
C ASN A 172 14.02 -17.62 0.73
N GLY A 173 13.00 -18.18 0.06
CA GLY A 173 13.20 -18.92 -1.18
C GLY A 173 13.72 -18.05 -2.33
N LEU A 174 13.17 -16.84 -2.50
CA LEU A 174 13.67 -15.89 -3.51
C LEU A 174 15.12 -15.48 -3.25
N MET A 175 15.53 -15.32 -1.99
CA MET A 175 16.89 -14.95 -1.61
C MET A 175 17.93 -16.07 -1.86
N GLN A 176 17.51 -17.31 -2.11
CA GLN A 176 18.41 -18.37 -2.55
C GLN A 176 18.80 -18.25 -4.04
N LEU A 177 18.14 -17.37 -4.78
CA LEU A 177 18.43 -17.16 -6.19
C LEU A 177 19.45 -16.03 -6.33
N ASP A 178 20.67 -16.32 -6.78
CA ASP A 178 21.76 -15.35 -6.95
C ASP A 178 21.37 -14.15 -7.83
N CYS A 179 20.40 -14.34 -8.72
CA CYS A 179 19.89 -13.29 -9.60
C CYS A 179 18.77 -12.45 -8.97
N CYS A 180 18.28 -12.79 -7.76
CA CYS A 180 17.14 -12.09 -7.14
C CYS A 180 17.59 -11.09 -6.09
N THR A 181 17.01 -9.90 -6.12
CA THR A 181 17.18 -8.85 -5.11
C THR A 181 15.81 -8.42 -4.59
N ILE A 182 15.58 -8.57 -3.29
CA ILE A 182 14.35 -8.07 -2.64
C ILE A 182 14.40 -6.54 -2.54
N ILE A 183 13.31 -5.89 -2.89
CA ILE A 183 13.17 -4.44 -2.82
C ILE A 183 12.09 -4.05 -1.78
N PRO A 184 12.41 -3.24 -0.78
CA PRO A 184 13.75 -2.74 -0.40
C PRO A 184 14.62 -3.84 0.22
N LYS A 185 15.94 -3.70 0.13
CA LYS A 185 16.90 -4.66 0.75
C LYS A 185 16.70 -4.78 2.26
N ALA A 186 16.35 -3.68 2.92
CA ALA A 186 16.05 -3.63 4.35
C ALA A 186 14.92 -4.59 4.79
N ARG A 187 14.06 -5.04 3.87
CA ARG A 187 12.98 -5.99 4.18
C ARG A 187 13.48 -7.34 4.66
N ALA A 188 14.63 -7.79 4.20
CA ALA A 188 15.24 -9.04 4.66
C ALA A 188 15.64 -9.00 6.14
N GLU A 189 16.06 -7.81 6.61
CA GLU A 189 16.52 -7.61 7.98
C GLU A 189 15.39 -7.18 8.94
N LYS A 190 14.40 -6.46 8.44
CA LYS A 190 13.30 -5.85 9.21
C LYS A 190 11.95 -6.17 8.57
N PRO A 191 11.55 -7.46 8.47
CA PRO A 191 10.34 -7.87 7.78
C PRO A 191 9.06 -7.31 8.40
N GLU A 192 9.07 -6.96 9.70
CA GLU A 192 7.94 -6.38 10.43
C GLU A 192 7.57 -4.97 9.93
N LEU A 193 8.46 -4.29 9.25
CA LEU A 193 8.21 -2.97 8.66
C LEU A 193 7.51 -3.04 7.30
N TYR A 194 7.19 -4.25 6.84
CA TYR A 194 6.60 -4.45 5.51
C TYR A 194 5.37 -5.35 5.55
N SER A 195 4.37 -4.96 4.78
CA SER A 195 3.16 -5.74 4.60
C SER A 195 3.46 -7.09 3.96
N PRO A 196 3.00 -8.21 4.53
CA PRO A 196 3.23 -9.53 3.95
C PRO A 196 2.38 -9.79 2.70
N TRP A 197 1.53 -8.85 2.31
CA TRP A 197 0.63 -8.96 1.17
C TRP A 197 1.22 -8.43 -0.14
N ILE A 198 2.38 -7.77 -0.07
CA ILE A 198 3.04 -7.16 -1.23
C ILE A 198 4.54 -7.42 -1.11
N VAL A 199 5.14 -8.03 -2.13
CA VAL A 199 6.59 -8.24 -2.23
C VAL A 199 7.06 -7.69 -3.56
N GLN A 200 8.10 -6.86 -3.52
CA GLN A 200 8.80 -6.37 -4.70
C GLN A 200 10.16 -7.06 -4.78
N ALA A 201 10.50 -7.57 -5.96
CA ALA A 201 11.81 -8.18 -6.21
C ALA A 201 12.29 -7.88 -7.63
N ALA A 202 13.59 -7.68 -7.82
CA ALA A 202 14.25 -7.54 -9.11
C ALA A 202 15.03 -8.82 -9.47
N PHE A 203 15.03 -9.17 -10.73
CA PHE A 203 15.71 -10.38 -11.24
C PHE A 203 16.77 -9.98 -12.28
N LYS A 204 18.03 -10.04 -11.90
CA LYS A 204 19.15 -9.70 -12.79
C LYS A 204 19.04 -10.47 -14.12
N ASN A 205 19.26 -9.78 -15.23
CA ASN A 205 19.18 -10.29 -16.60
C ASN A 205 17.76 -10.69 -17.07
N ILE A 206 16.71 -10.52 -16.26
CA ILE A 206 15.33 -10.85 -16.64
C ILE A 206 14.49 -9.58 -16.59
N PRO A 207 14.16 -8.94 -17.72
CA PRO A 207 13.24 -7.81 -17.73
C PRO A 207 11.92 -8.16 -17.04
N GLY A 208 11.39 -7.26 -16.21
CA GLY A 208 10.16 -7.52 -15.45
C GLY A 208 8.97 -7.91 -16.33
N GLN A 209 8.88 -7.39 -17.56
CA GLN A 209 7.86 -7.79 -18.53
C GLN A 209 8.03 -9.23 -19.02
N VAL A 210 9.25 -9.73 -19.09
CA VAL A 210 9.53 -11.12 -19.47
C VAL A 210 9.10 -12.06 -18.35
N MET A 211 9.51 -11.76 -17.10
CA MET A 211 9.08 -12.52 -15.93
C MET A 211 7.55 -12.54 -15.79
N LEU A 212 6.90 -11.38 -15.99
CA LEU A 212 5.44 -11.28 -15.95
C LEU A 212 4.78 -12.22 -16.98
N ARG A 213 5.22 -12.18 -18.24
CA ARG A 213 4.62 -13.01 -19.31
C ARG A 213 4.89 -14.50 -19.08
N ALA A 214 6.07 -14.84 -18.61
CA ALA A 214 6.44 -16.23 -18.33
C ALA A 214 5.56 -16.81 -17.20
N LEU A 215 5.34 -16.06 -16.14
CA LEU A 215 4.46 -16.45 -15.04
C LEU A 215 2.97 -16.45 -15.44
N ASP A 216 2.53 -15.51 -16.27
CA ASP A 216 1.15 -15.46 -16.80
C ASP A 216 0.82 -16.73 -17.61
N ALA A 217 1.78 -17.23 -18.42
CA ALA A 217 1.65 -18.48 -19.16
C ALA A 217 1.50 -19.71 -18.25
N GLU A 218 2.02 -19.64 -17.02
CA GLU A 218 1.91 -20.69 -15.99
C GLU A 218 0.69 -20.48 -15.06
N GLY A 219 -0.15 -19.44 -15.33
CA GLY A 219 -1.35 -19.12 -14.54
C GLY A 219 -1.10 -18.26 -13.30
N PHE A 220 0.09 -17.66 -13.17
CA PHE A 220 0.41 -16.76 -12.06
C PHE A 220 0.42 -15.30 -12.52
N TYR A 221 -0.45 -14.49 -11.94
CA TYR A 221 -0.65 -13.10 -12.31
C TYR A 221 0.10 -12.15 -11.38
N ILE A 222 1.14 -11.51 -11.88
CA ILE A 222 1.96 -10.55 -11.17
C ILE A 222 1.90 -9.17 -11.84
N SER A 223 2.69 -8.21 -11.37
CA SER A 223 2.75 -6.87 -11.96
C SER A 223 4.17 -6.34 -11.98
N THR A 224 4.49 -5.48 -12.95
CA THR A 224 5.78 -4.76 -13.00
C THR A 224 5.73 -3.41 -12.26
N GLY A 225 4.59 -3.03 -11.66
CA GLY A 225 4.46 -1.76 -10.95
C GLY A 225 3.00 -1.50 -10.53
N SER A 226 2.66 -0.25 -10.22
CA SER A 226 1.27 0.10 -9.96
C SER A 226 0.46 0.16 -11.25
N ALA A 227 -0.82 -0.22 -11.18
CA ALA A 227 -1.74 -0.15 -12.32
C ALA A 227 -1.89 1.28 -12.89
N CYS A 228 -1.68 2.30 -12.04
CA CYS A 228 -1.79 3.71 -12.43
C CYS A 228 -0.55 4.23 -13.19
N SER A 229 0.61 3.62 -13.01
CA SER A 229 1.88 4.02 -13.66
C SER A 229 2.22 3.18 -14.91
N SER A 230 1.41 2.16 -15.22
CA SER A 230 1.65 1.22 -16.33
C SER A 230 1.73 1.88 -17.74
N ARG A 231 1.27 3.13 -17.87
CA ARG A 231 1.35 3.92 -19.12
C ARG A 231 2.58 4.82 -19.23
N LYS A 232 3.38 4.93 -18.18
CA LYS A 232 4.62 5.72 -18.14
C LYS A 232 5.77 4.78 -17.85
N ASN A 233 6.86 4.90 -18.62
CA ASN A 233 8.11 4.15 -18.39
C ASN A 233 8.84 4.57 -17.09
N ASN A 234 8.20 5.37 -16.26
CA ASN A 234 8.76 5.93 -15.05
C ASN A 234 8.21 5.21 -13.81
N ARG A 235 9.07 4.84 -12.86
CA ARG A 235 8.72 4.16 -11.61
C ARG A 235 9.05 5.05 -10.40
N PRO A 236 8.24 6.09 -10.17
CA PRO A 236 8.56 7.17 -9.24
C PRO A 236 8.81 6.69 -7.80
N VAL A 237 8.16 5.60 -7.37
CA VAL A 237 8.39 5.03 -6.03
C VAL A 237 9.80 4.47 -5.91
N LEU A 238 10.25 3.68 -6.90
CA LEU A 238 11.59 3.09 -6.88
C LEU A 238 12.68 4.15 -7.09
N GLU A 239 12.41 5.15 -7.93
CA GLU A 239 13.32 6.29 -8.14
C GLU A 239 13.48 7.12 -6.86
N ALA A 240 12.39 7.40 -6.13
CA ALA A 240 12.44 8.10 -4.85
C ALA A 240 13.22 7.32 -3.78
N MET A 241 13.30 6.00 -3.91
CA MET A 241 14.09 5.11 -3.04
C MET A 241 15.52 4.89 -3.54
N HIS A 242 15.96 5.62 -4.59
CA HIS A 242 17.28 5.49 -5.21
C HIS A 242 17.60 4.07 -5.73
N ILE A 243 16.57 3.32 -6.13
CA ILE A 243 16.75 2.03 -6.81
C ILE A 243 17.31 2.29 -8.21
N THR A 244 18.32 1.55 -8.59
CA THR A 244 18.97 1.72 -9.89
C THR A 244 18.00 1.47 -11.03
N ARG A 245 18.29 2.03 -12.20
CA ARG A 245 17.44 1.83 -13.38
C ARG A 245 17.37 0.34 -13.75
N ASP A 246 18.49 -0.36 -13.72
CA ASP A 246 18.57 -1.79 -14.05
C ASP A 246 17.72 -2.64 -13.09
N GLU A 247 17.82 -2.40 -11.77
CA GLU A 247 16.95 -3.06 -10.78
C GLU A 247 15.48 -2.70 -11.00
N SER A 248 15.19 -1.44 -11.35
CA SER A 248 13.83 -0.97 -11.60
C SER A 248 13.19 -1.64 -12.84
N GLU A 249 13.94 -1.80 -13.94
CA GLU A 249 13.49 -2.42 -15.19
C GLU A 249 13.26 -3.95 -15.03
N THR A 250 14.01 -4.59 -14.14
CA THR A 250 13.90 -6.03 -13.84
C THR A 250 12.98 -6.34 -12.66
N ALA A 251 12.45 -5.30 -11.98
CA ALA A 251 11.61 -5.48 -10.81
C ALA A 251 10.18 -5.87 -11.15
N VAL A 252 9.66 -6.83 -10.39
CA VAL A 252 8.25 -7.25 -10.41
C VAL A 252 7.65 -7.17 -9.01
N ARG A 253 6.32 -7.00 -8.95
CA ARG A 253 5.57 -7.01 -7.70
C ARG A 253 4.67 -8.23 -7.63
N PHE A 254 4.87 -9.03 -6.60
CA PHE A 254 3.97 -10.07 -6.17
C PHE A 254 2.95 -9.47 -5.20
N SER A 255 1.68 -9.79 -5.39
CA SER A 255 0.60 -9.30 -4.54
C SER A 255 -0.30 -10.45 -4.15
N PHE A 256 -0.53 -10.60 -2.86
CA PHE A 256 -1.29 -11.68 -2.27
C PHE A 256 -2.64 -11.18 -1.74
N GLY A 257 -3.62 -12.03 -1.69
CA GLY A 257 -4.95 -11.75 -1.18
C GLY A 257 -5.39 -12.73 -0.10
N SER A 258 -6.56 -12.52 0.46
CA SER A 258 -7.12 -13.37 1.52
C SER A 258 -7.31 -14.84 1.13
N GLU A 259 -7.41 -15.11 -0.15
CA GLU A 259 -7.56 -16.47 -0.71
C GLU A 259 -6.22 -17.11 -1.07
N THR A 260 -5.10 -16.39 -0.89
CA THR A 260 -3.76 -16.92 -1.12
C THR A 260 -3.44 -17.97 -0.07
N THR A 261 -3.08 -19.17 -0.51
CA THR A 261 -2.71 -20.29 0.36
C THR A 261 -1.20 -20.49 0.41
N GLU A 262 -0.71 -21.15 1.45
CA GLU A 262 0.70 -21.55 1.54
C GLU A 262 1.12 -22.38 0.32
N LYS A 263 0.27 -23.29 -0.14
CA LYS A 263 0.51 -24.13 -1.32
C LYS A 263 0.70 -23.27 -2.57
N ALA A 264 -0.18 -22.30 -2.83
CA ALA A 264 -0.09 -21.41 -3.99
C ALA A 264 1.20 -20.57 -3.98
N MET A 265 1.64 -20.15 -2.80
CA MET A 265 2.91 -19.40 -2.68
C MET A 265 4.13 -20.27 -2.92
N LYS A 266 4.11 -21.54 -2.50
CA LYS A 266 5.17 -22.52 -2.80
C LYS A 266 5.23 -22.82 -4.30
N GLU A 267 4.11 -23.09 -4.94
CA GLU A 267 4.00 -23.31 -6.38
C GLU A 267 4.50 -22.10 -7.19
N LEU A 268 4.15 -20.89 -6.75
CA LEU A 268 4.66 -19.65 -7.34
C LEU A 268 6.20 -19.57 -7.22
N LEU A 269 6.75 -19.87 -6.04
CA LEU A 269 8.20 -19.85 -5.82
C LEU A 269 8.92 -20.86 -6.72
N GLU A 270 8.40 -22.07 -6.85
CA GLU A 270 8.93 -23.10 -7.74
C GLU A 270 8.97 -22.61 -9.19
N LYS A 271 7.89 -21.99 -9.67
CA LYS A 271 7.84 -21.44 -11.03
C LYS A 271 8.77 -20.25 -11.24
N VAL A 272 8.87 -19.34 -10.27
CA VAL A 272 9.86 -18.26 -10.32
C VAL A 272 11.28 -18.81 -10.41
N THR A 273 11.60 -19.83 -9.62
CA THR A 273 12.92 -20.49 -9.62
C THR A 273 13.23 -21.15 -10.97
N GLU A 274 12.25 -21.88 -11.53
CA GLU A 274 12.39 -22.53 -12.84
C GLU A 274 12.64 -21.48 -13.96
N ILE A 275 11.86 -20.42 -13.97
CA ILE A 275 12.00 -19.33 -14.97
C ILE A 275 13.36 -18.64 -14.79
N ALA A 276 13.72 -18.28 -13.56
CA ALA A 276 15.00 -17.63 -13.27
C ALA A 276 16.20 -18.49 -13.69
N GLY A 277 16.14 -19.79 -13.50
CA GLY A 277 17.17 -20.74 -13.93
C GLY A 277 17.35 -20.77 -15.45
N LYS A 278 16.26 -20.70 -16.23
CA LYS A 278 16.31 -20.68 -17.72
C LYS A 278 17.01 -19.46 -18.31
N PHE A 279 17.03 -18.34 -17.60
CA PHE A 279 17.65 -17.09 -18.08
C PHE A 279 19.07 -16.85 -17.54
N ASN A 280 19.51 -17.62 -16.55
CA ASN A 280 20.83 -17.45 -15.90
C ASN A 280 21.71 -18.71 -16.03
N SER A 281 21.29 -19.68 -16.86
CA SER A 281 22.08 -20.87 -17.26
C SER A 281 23.08 -20.57 -18.36
#